data_7efd1b1c9b651120ea1fe318e39a5e4f
#
_entry.id   7efd1b1c9b651120ea1fe318e39a5e4f
#
_cell.length_a   1.000
_cell.length_b   1.000
_cell.length_c   1.000
_cell.angle_alpha   90.00
_cell.angle_beta   90.00
_cell.angle_gamma   90.00
#
_symmetry.space_group_name_H-M   'P 1'
#
loop_
_entity.id
_entity.type
_entity.pdbx_description
1 polymer ?
#
loop_
_entity_poly.entity_id
_entity_poly.type
_entity_poly.pdbx_seq_one_letter_code
_entity_poly.pdbx_strand_id
1 'polypeptide(L)'
;LILVWVLLWFFMRKMSKGGGVMGVGKNKARVYAQKETGVTFADVAGQDEAKESLQEVVDFLENPGRYASIGAKLPKGALLVGPPGTGKTLLAKAVAGEAHAPFFSLSGSDFVEMFVGVGASRVRELFEEAKKNSPCIIFIDEIDAIGKSRDSRYGGGNDEREQTLNQLLAEMDGFDSGSGLLILAATNRPEVLDPALLRPGRFDRRIIVDKPDLKGRVDTLKVHCKNVKLDETVDLDAIALATSGAVGSDLANMVNEAAILAVKQGRRLVSQKDLYEAVELVLVGKEKKNKILSAEERRIVSYHEVGHALVSALQKDAEPVQKITIVPRTMGALGYVLNVPEEEKNLKTEAELRAELVTFTAGRAAEEIMFDSVTTGAANDIEQATRIARAMITRFGMSEKFGMVGLESQANEYLDNRLVLNCSEVTEAEIDQEVMKVIKESYEKAKKLLMEHRETMDKIAAFLIEKETITGKEFMRIFHEAEGMTGQPVSLEKA
;
A
#
# COMPACT_ATOMS: atom_id res chain seq x y z
N LEU A 1 57.51 32.03 -35.08
CA LEU A 1 57.58 31.53 -33.70
C LEU A 1 56.95 32.52 -32.71
N ILE A 2 57.30 33.83 -32.73
CA ILE A 2 56.72 34.85 -31.78
C ILE A 2 55.20 34.99 -31.91
N LEU A 3 54.69 34.97 -33.13
CA LEU A 3 53.23 35.08 -33.40
C LEU A 3 52.42 33.92 -32.81
N VAL A 4 52.94 32.67 -32.79
CA VAL A 4 52.33 31.49 -32.19
C VAL A 4 52.33 31.62 -30.66
N TRP A 5 53.41 32.17 -30.07
CA TRP A 5 53.47 32.41 -28.62
C TRP A 5 52.48 33.49 -28.17
N VAL A 6 52.27 34.53 -28.95
CA VAL A 6 51.32 35.61 -28.67
C VAL A 6 49.89 35.08 -28.78
N LEU A 7 49.60 34.22 -29.78
CA LEU A 7 48.30 33.58 -29.92
C LEU A 7 48.00 32.58 -28.78
N LEU A 8 49.00 31.77 -28.38
CA LEU A 8 48.89 30.88 -27.23
C LEU A 8 48.69 31.62 -25.92
N TRP A 9 49.40 32.75 -25.73
CA TRP A 9 49.24 33.61 -24.57
C TRP A 9 47.88 34.28 -24.54
N PHE A 10 47.34 34.72 -25.67
CA PHE A 10 46.00 35.30 -25.78
C PHE A 10 44.90 34.24 -25.53
N PHE A 11 45.13 33.02 -26.01
CA PHE A 11 44.24 31.89 -25.78
C PHE A 11 44.25 31.48 -24.30
N MET A 12 45.41 31.38 -23.67
CA MET A 12 45.51 31.08 -22.24
C MET A 12 44.90 32.19 -21.38
N ARG A 13 45.09 33.46 -21.76
CA ARG A 13 44.51 34.61 -21.05
C ARG A 13 42.99 34.69 -21.21
N LYS A 14 42.44 34.20 -22.31
CA LYS A 14 41.01 34.09 -22.57
C LYS A 14 40.41 32.90 -21.82
N MET A 15 41.14 31.78 -21.69
CA MET A 15 40.78 30.66 -20.83
C MET A 15 40.86 30.99 -19.34
N SER A 16 41.76 31.85 -18.91
CA SER A 16 41.84 32.26 -17.50
C SER A 16 40.83 33.33 -17.10
N LYS A 17 40.20 34.04 -18.06
CA LYS A 17 39.08 34.98 -17.83
C LYS A 17 37.71 34.40 -18.12
N GLY A 18 37.63 33.26 -18.79
CA GLY A 18 36.41 32.43 -18.87
C GLY A 18 36.42 31.47 -17.70
N GLY A 19 35.52 31.68 -16.74
CA GLY A 19 35.45 30.98 -15.47
C GLY A 19 35.76 29.49 -15.61
N GLY A 20 36.56 29.03 -14.66
CA GLY A 20 37.16 27.70 -14.67
C GLY A 20 36.17 26.56 -14.96
N VAL A 21 36.69 25.51 -15.54
CA VAL A 21 36.12 24.20 -15.75
C VAL A 21 35.64 23.53 -14.41
N MET A 22 35.71 24.23 -13.30
CA MET A 22 35.18 23.89 -11.97
C MET A 22 33.84 24.57 -11.64
N GLY A 23 33.05 24.96 -12.64
CA GLY A 23 31.67 25.43 -12.45
C GLY A 23 30.63 24.32 -12.38
N VAL A 24 31.03 23.05 -12.28
CA VAL A 24 30.11 21.89 -12.15
C VAL A 24 29.40 21.84 -10.79
N GLY A 25 29.87 22.62 -9.80
CA GLY A 25 29.33 22.67 -8.44
C GLY A 25 28.31 23.78 -8.14
N LYS A 26 28.00 24.67 -9.10
CA LYS A 26 26.97 25.71 -8.92
C LYS A 26 25.73 25.46 -9.78
N ASN A 27 25.27 24.24 -9.83
CA ASN A 27 23.86 24.04 -10.10
C ASN A 27 23.13 24.47 -8.82
N LYS A 28 22.46 25.63 -8.87
CA LYS A 28 21.53 26.03 -7.83
C LYS A 28 20.55 24.88 -7.71
N ALA A 29 20.76 23.96 -6.77
CA ALA A 29 19.73 23.08 -6.31
C ALA A 29 18.57 24.02 -6.03
N ARG A 30 17.49 23.90 -6.79
CA ARG A 30 16.25 24.59 -6.47
C ARG A 30 15.78 23.94 -5.17
N VAL A 31 16.27 24.48 -4.06
CA VAL A 31 15.69 24.22 -2.75
C VAL A 31 14.26 24.73 -2.89
N TYR A 32 13.32 23.79 -3.00
CA TYR A 32 11.91 24.12 -3.10
C TYR A 32 11.44 24.57 -1.71
N ALA A 33 11.79 25.80 -1.35
CA ALA A 33 11.25 26.45 -0.17
C ALA A 33 9.83 26.92 -0.49
N GLN A 34 8.84 26.23 0.05
CA GLN A 34 7.46 26.70 0.08
C GLN A 34 7.29 27.51 1.35
N LYS A 35 7.02 28.81 1.22
CA LYS A 35 6.77 29.68 2.37
C LYS A 35 5.50 29.30 3.12
N GLU A 36 4.48 28.85 2.40
CA GLU A 36 3.21 28.35 2.93
C GLU A 36 2.79 27.13 2.10
N THR A 37 2.42 26.04 2.75
CA THR A 37 1.99 24.82 2.08
C THR A 37 0.53 24.85 1.68
N GLY A 38 -0.29 25.69 2.35
CA GLY A 38 -1.74 25.75 2.16
C GLY A 38 -2.49 24.47 2.53
N VAL A 39 -1.83 23.50 3.16
CA VAL A 39 -2.37 22.21 3.59
C VAL A 39 -2.34 22.15 5.12
N THR A 40 -3.44 21.74 5.73
CA THR A 40 -3.57 21.60 7.18
C THR A 40 -3.98 20.17 7.55
N PHE A 41 -4.05 19.85 8.85
CA PHE A 41 -4.54 18.55 9.31
C PHE A 41 -6.00 18.29 8.95
N ALA A 42 -6.78 19.34 8.64
CA ALA A 42 -8.16 19.21 8.15
C ALA A 42 -8.23 18.61 6.72
N ASP A 43 -7.14 18.69 5.95
CA ASP A 43 -7.03 18.12 4.60
C ASP A 43 -6.52 16.68 4.64
N VAL A 44 -6.13 16.17 5.81
CA VAL A 44 -5.64 14.81 6.03
C VAL A 44 -6.71 14.01 6.79
N ALA A 45 -7.19 12.94 6.19
CA ALA A 45 -8.16 12.05 6.80
C ALA A 45 -7.59 10.67 7.11
N GLY A 46 -8.15 10.01 8.11
CA GLY A 46 -7.87 8.60 8.40
C GLY A 46 -6.47 8.29 8.94
N GLN A 47 -5.85 9.24 9.65
CA GLN A 47 -4.53 9.12 10.25
C GLN A 47 -4.53 9.80 11.63
N ASP A 48 -5.52 9.48 12.47
CA ASP A 48 -5.76 10.23 13.70
C ASP A 48 -4.60 10.12 14.70
N GLU A 49 -4.00 8.94 14.88
CA GLU A 49 -2.85 8.72 15.78
C GLU A 49 -1.58 9.41 15.25
N ALA A 50 -1.37 9.37 13.94
CA ALA A 50 -0.23 10.05 13.32
C ALA A 50 -0.39 11.58 13.43
N LYS A 51 -1.60 12.11 13.26
CA LYS A 51 -1.91 13.53 13.44
C LYS A 51 -1.70 13.98 14.89
N GLU A 52 -2.16 13.21 15.88
CA GLU A 52 -1.95 13.49 17.29
C GLU A 52 -0.46 13.58 17.62
N SER A 53 0.32 12.59 17.18
CA SER A 53 1.77 12.58 17.38
C SER A 53 2.48 13.78 16.70
N LEU A 54 1.98 14.19 15.54
CA LEU A 54 2.53 15.34 14.80
C LEU A 54 2.06 16.68 15.37
N GLN A 55 0.87 16.75 15.99
CA GLN A 55 0.39 17.93 16.68
C GLN A 55 1.29 18.31 17.85
N GLU A 56 1.81 17.33 18.59
CA GLU A 56 2.84 17.59 19.61
C GLU A 56 4.10 18.22 19.01
N VAL A 57 4.48 17.77 17.82
CA VAL A 57 5.66 18.31 17.11
C VAL A 57 5.42 19.75 16.64
N VAL A 58 4.19 20.08 16.21
CA VAL A 58 3.77 21.46 15.89
C VAL A 58 3.84 22.35 17.14
N ASP A 59 3.26 21.90 18.27
CA ASP A 59 3.31 22.68 19.52
C ASP A 59 4.75 22.92 20.01
N PHE A 60 5.66 21.97 19.76
CA PHE A 60 7.09 22.16 20.03
C PHE A 60 7.72 23.30 19.20
N LEU A 61 7.34 23.39 17.93
CA LEU A 61 7.86 24.45 17.05
C LEU A 61 7.32 25.84 17.43
N GLU A 62 6.04 25.90 17.80
CA GLU A 62 5.38 27.16 18.17
C GLU A 62 5.78 27.64 19.57
N ASN A 63 5.90 26.71 20.53
CA ASN A 63 6.06 27.01 21.96
C ASN A 63 7.31 26.34 22.58
N PRO A 64 8.52 26.50 22.04
CA PRO A 64 9.72 25.79 22.50
C PRO A 64 10.09 26.12 23.96
N GLY A 65 9.82 27.34 24.42
CA GLY A 65 10.09 27.77 25.79
C GLY A 65 9.28 27.04 26.86
N ARG A 66 8.05 26.61 26.53
CA ARG A 66 7.19 25.88 27.47
C ARG A 66 7.80 24.52 27.82
N TYR A 67 8.34 23.83 26.86
CA TYR A 67 8.98 22.53 27.03
C TYR A 67 10.36 22.64 27.68
N ALA A 68 11.15 23.63 27.31
CA ALA A 68 12.44 23.90 27.91
C ALA A 68 12.34 24.23 29.40
N SER A 69 11.26 24.91 29.83
CA SER A 69 11.05 25.33 31.23
C SER A 69 10.92 24.16 32.21
N ILE A 70 10.47 22.98 31.74
CA ILE A 70 10.36 21.75 32.54
C ILE A 70 11.46 20.73 32.24
N GLY A 71 12.47 21.13 31.43
CA GLY A 71 13.60 20.28 31.09
C GLY A 71 13.35 19.25 30.00
N ALA A 72 12.23 19.34 29.25
CA ALA A 72 11.95 18.47 28.13
C ALA A 72 12.91 18.78 26.96
N LYS A 73 13.47 17.74 26.35
CA LYS A 73 14.30 17.86 25.14
C LYS A 73 13.42 17.77 23.92
N LEU A 74 13.52 18.77 23.05
CA LEU A 74 12.82 18.81 21.78
C LEU A 74 13.38 17.73 20.83
N PRO A 75 12.53 16.95 20.15
CA PRO A 75 12.99 16.03 19.13
C PRO A 75 13.62 16.80 17.98
N LYS A 76 14.77 16.37 17.50
CA LYS A 76 15.43 16.96 16.32
C LYS A 76 14.76 16.53 15.02
N GLY A 77 14.20 15.31 15.00
CA GLY A 77 13.56 14.78 13.82
C GLY A 77 12.48 13.73 14.12
N ALA A 78 11.57 13.59 13.17
CA ALA A 78 10.59 12.52 13.16
C ALA A 78 10.61 11.77 11.83
N LEU A 79 10.49 10.44 11.90
CA LEU A 79 10.45 9.55 10.76
C LEU A 79 9.03 9.04 10.54
N LEU A 80 8.43 9.38 9.39
CA LEU A 80 7.15 8.87 8.93
C LEU A 80 7.36 7.52 8.24
N VAL A 81 6.79 6.47 8.78
CA VAL A 81 6.97 5.10 8.30
C VAL A 81 5.63 4.52 7.88
N GLY A 82 5.55 3.91 6.72
CA GLY A 82 4.32 3.22 6.29
C GLY A 82 4.30 2.89 4.80
N PRO A 83 3.28 2.15 4.34
CA PRO A 83 3.14 1.78 2.94
C PRO A 83 3.09 2.97 1.99
N PRO A 84 3.42 2.80 0.70
CA PRO A 84 3.24 3.86 -0.28
C PRO A 84 1.76 4.26 -0.40
N GLY A 85 1.50 5.54 -0.67
CA GLY A 85 0.13 6.04 -0.85
C GLY A 85 -0.68 6.31 0.43
N THR A 86 -0.11 6.15 1.63
CA THR A 86 -0.78 6.42 2.91
C THR A 86 -0.81 7.90 3.30
N GLY A 87 -0.17 8.79 2.52
CA GLY A 87 -0.24 10.24 2.74
C GLY A 87 0.91 10.84 3.55
N LYS A 88 2.06 10.16 3.70
CA LYS A 88 3.24 10.65 4.46
C LYS A 88 3.69 12.04 4.05
N THR A 89 3.84 12.28 2.74
CA THR A 89 4.22 13.59 2.19
C THR A 89 3.16 14.66 2.45
N LEU A 90 1.87 14.28 2.41
CA LEU A 90 0.75 15.17 2.72
C LEU A 90 0.74 15.56 4.20
N LEU A 91 0.97 14.59 5.10
CA LEU A 91 1.13 14.82 6.53
C LEU A 91 2.27 15.78 6.84
N ALA A 92 3.45 15.59 6.21
CA ALA A 92 4.58 16.50 6.39
C ALA A 92 4.25 17.93 5.96
N LYS A 93 3.51 18.11 4.85
CA LYS A 93 3.02 19.42 4.41
C LYS A 93 2.00 20.02 5.38
N ALA A 94 1.13 19.19 5.94
CA ALA A 94 0.13 19.61 6.93
C ALA A 94 0.78 20.11 8.21
N VAL A 95 1.84 19.44 8.70
CA VAL A 95 2.64 19.92 9.84
C VAL A 95 3.19 21.33 9.59
N ALA A 96 3.72 21.58 8.38
CA ALA A 96 4.25 22.89 8.04
C ALA A 96 3.16 23.97 7.92
N GLY A 97 1.98 23.59 7.42
CA GLY A 97 0.83 24.48 7.34
C GLY A 97 0.27 24.85 8.69
N GLU A 98 0.15 23.89 9.61
CA GLU A 98 -0.29 24.13 10.99
C GLU A 98 0.73 24.99 11.75
N ALA A 99 2.01 24.68 11.65
CA ALA A 99 3.08 25.43 12.31
C ALA A 99 3.39 26.78 11.63
N HIS A 100 2.70 27.14 10.56
CA HIS A 100 3.00 28.36 9.75
C HIS A 100 4.50 28.53 9.44
N ALA A 101 5.22 27.41 9.25
CA ALA A 101 6.66 27.37 9.06
C ALA A 101 7.03 27.13 7.59
N PRO A 102 8.12 27.74 7.10
CA PRO A 102 8.68 27.43 5.79
C PRO A 102 8.99 25.94 5.64
N PHE A 103 8.65 25.37 4.50
CA PHE A 103 8.79 23.95 4.20
C PHE A 103 9.81 23.72 3.10
N PHE A 104 10.89 23.02 3.43
CA PHE A 104 11.95 22.64 2.50
C PHE A 104 11.79 21.16 2.17
N SER A 105 11.37 20.83 0.95
CA SER A 105 11.11 19.45 0.54
C SER A 105 12.09 18.98 -0.52
N LEU A 106 12.72 17.82 -0.27
CA LEU A 106 13.58 17.13 -1.23
C LEU A 106 13.28 15.62 -1.18
N SER A 107 13.56 14.94 -2.30
CA SER A 107 13.59 13.48 -2.32
C SER A 107 15.00 12.98 -1.95
N GLY A 108 15.10 11.85 -1.25
CA GLY A 108 16.39 11.19 -1.00
C GLY A 108 17.15 10.91 -2.30
N SER A 109 16.46 10.68 -3.40
CA SER A 109 17.05 10.52 -4.74
C SER A 109 17.73 11.78 -5.27
N ASP A 110 17.32 12.99 -4.84
CA ASP A 110 17.93 14.25 -5.26
C ASP A 110 19.36 14.42 -4.74
N PHE A 111 19.73 13.64 -3.72
CA PHE A 111 21.07 13.62 -3.17
C PHE A 111 22.00 12.57 -3.81
N VAL A 112 21.45 11.67 -4.63
CA VAL A 112 22.22 10.61 -5.29
C VAL A 112 22.67 11.10 -6.66
N GLU A 113 23.96 11.37 -6.82
CA GLU A 113 24.54 11.87 -8.06
C GLU A 113 25.67 10.93 -8.53
N MET A 114 26.06 11.06 -9.82
CA MET A 114 27.18 10.27 -10.38
C MET A 114 28.55 10.70 -9.88
N PHE A 115 28.67 11.92 -9.34
CA PHE A 115 29.93 12.49 -8.88
C PHE A 115 30.02 12.52 -7.36
N VAL A 116 31.07 11.91 -6.82
CA VAL A 116 31.32 11.82 -5.38
C VAL A 116 31.45 13.23 -4.77
N GLY A 117 30.70 13.43 -3.66
CA GLY A 117 30.72 14.68 -2.89
C GLY A 117 29.66 15.71 -3.28
N VAL A 118 28.95 15.55 -4.39
CA VAL A 118 27.88 16.48 -4.79
C VAL A 118 26.67 16.36 -3.87
N GLY A 119 26.26 15.15 -3.52
CA GLY A 119 25.17 14.90 -2.56
C GLY A 119 25.46 15.50 -1.18
N ALA A 120 26.66 15.29 -0.66
CA ALA A 120 27.09 15.88 0.61
C ALA A 120 27.10 17.41 0.59
N SER A 121 27.45 18.04 -0.55
CA SER A 121 27.38 19.49 -0.71
C SER A 121 25.93 19.99 -0.69
N ARG A 122 25.00 19.29 -1.34
CA ARG A 122 23.57 19.62 -1.32
C ARG A 122 22.96 19.53 0.07
N VAL A 123 23.35 18.52 0.86
CA VAL A 123 22.93 18.42 2.26
C VAL A 123 23.37 19.66 3.04
N ARG A 124 24.63 20.07 2.92
CA ARG A 124 25.14 21.29 3.59
C ARG A 124 24.38 22.54 3.16
N GLU A 125 24.21 22.75 1.86
CA GLU A 125 23.47 23.90 1.32
C GLU A 125 22.04 23.97 1.83
N LEU A 126 21.35 22.81 1.90
CA LEU A 126 20.00 22.70 2.45
C LEU A 126 19.95 23.14 3.91
N PHE A 127 20.84 22.62 4.75
CA PHE A 127 20.87 22.95 6.18
C PHE A 127 21.30 24.40 6.43
N GLU A 128 22.21 24.94 5.65
CA GLU A 128 22.59 26.36 5.71
C GLU A 128 21.42 27.27 5.36
N GLU A 129 20.64 26.93 4.33
CA GLU A 129 19.49 27.71 3.91
C GLU A 129 18.34 27.59 4.92
N ALA A 130 18.10 26.39 5.46
CA ALA A 130 17.11 26.17 6.51
C ALA A 130 17.46 26.96 7.79
N LYS A 131 18.70 26.96 8.23
CA LYS A 131 19.16 27.74 9.38
C LYS A 131 18.91 29.27 9.23
N LYS A 132 18.97 29.79 8.01
CA LYS A 132 18.67 31.21 7.72
C LYS A 132 17.17 31.52 7.79
N ASN A 133 16.32 30.52 7.58
CA ASN A 133 14.86 30.66 7.54
C ASN A 133 14.17 30.05 8.76
N SER A 134 14.88 29.83 9.85
CA SER A 134 14.33 29.30 11.10
C SER A 134 13.32 30.28 11.73
N PRO A 135 12.17 29.81 12.31
CA PRO A 135 11.77 28.40 12.42
C PRO A 135 11.30 27.81 11.08
N CYS A 136 11.71 26.56 10.75
CA CYS A 136 11.36 25.93 9.51
C CYS A 136 11.40 24.38 9.59
N ILE A 137 10.84 23.73 8.59
CA ILE A 137 10.79 22.28 8.48
C ILE A 137 11.56 21.83 7.25
N ILE A 138 12.49 20.89 7.43
CA ILE A 138 13.12 20.14 6.34
C ILE A 138 12.37 18.81 6.22
N PHE A 139 11.92 18.48 5.02
CA PHE A 139 11.31 17.19 4.71
C PHE A 139 12.13 16.44 3.67
N ILE A 140 12.53 15.22 4.01
CA ILE A 140 13.26 14.30 3.12
C ILE A 140 12.36 13.12 2.83
N ASP A 141 11.80 13.09 1.62
CA ASP A 141 11.01 11.94 1.16
C ASP A 141 11.94 10.83 0.68
N GLU A 142 11.51 9.57 0.77
CA GLU A 142 12.28 8.41 0.34
C GLU A 142 13.70 8.38 0.90
N ILE A 143 13.84 8.63 2.21
CA ILE A 143 15.15 8.72 2.86
C ILE A 143 15.98 7.42 2.70
N ASP A 144 15.35 6.30 2.44
CA ASP A 144 16.00 5.02 2.15
C ASP A 144 16.87 5.04 0.88
N ALA A 145 16.70 6.03 -0.01
CA ALA A 145 17.60 6.23 -1.15
C ALA A 145 19.04 6.54 -0.72
N ILE A 146 19.23 7.26 0.38
CA ILE A 146 20.55 7.63 0.94
C ILE A 146 20.86 6.91 2.25
N GLY A 147 19.83 6.55 3.00
CA GLY A 147 19.93 6.00 4.36
C GLY A 147 20.09 4.48 4.44
N LYS A 148 20.37 3.80 3.35
CA LYS A 148 20.49 2.33 3.33
C LYS A 148 21.69 1.84 4.13
N SER A 149 21.47 0.78 4.94
CA SER A 149 22.50 0.14 5.75
C SER A 149 23.62 -0.48 4.89
N ARG A 150 24.81 -0.57 5.47
CA ARG A 150 26.02 -1.09 4.82
C ARG A 150 25.91 -2.59 4.62
N ASP A 151 25.68 -3.03 3.39
CA ASP A 151 25.77 -4.44 3.04
C ASP A 151 27.22 -4.79 2.69
N SER A 152 27.91 -5.50 3.59
CA SER A 152 29.34 -5.83 3.47
C SER A 152 29.65 -6.85 2.36
N ARG A 153 28.65 -7.30 1.57
CA ARG A 153 28.83 -8.39 0.60
C ARG A 153 29.08 -7.96 -0.86
N TYR A 154 28.89 -6.68 -1.18
CA TYR A 154 29.15 -6.17 -2.54
C TYR A 154 30.01 -4.90 -2.44
N GLY A 155 31.32 -5.10 -2.46
CA GLY A 155 32.30 -4.01 -2.53
C GLY A 155 32.23 -3.30 -3.90
N GLY A 156 32.12 -1.96 -3.86
CA GLY A 156 32.32 -1.10 -5.01
C GLY A 156 31.04 -0.43 -5.52
N GLY A 157 30.82 0.84 -5.16
CA GLY A 157 29.81 1.70 -5.77
C GLY A 157 28.94 2.52 -4.82
N ASN A 158 29.17 2.47 -3.52
CA ASN A 158 28.31 3.16 -2.53
C ASN A 158 28.99 4.38 -1.84
N ASP A 159 30.19 4.76 -2.24
CA ASP A 159 30.98 5.80 -1.57
C ASP A 159 30.25 7.15 -1.52
N GLU A 160 29.51 7.52 -2.56
CA GLU A 160 28.76 8.78 -2.59
C GLU A 160 27.57 8.77 -1.62
N ARG A 161 26.79 7.68 -1.62
CA ARG A 161 25.65 7.54 -0.71
C ARG A 161 26.11 7.55 0.74
N GLU A 162 27.18 6.83 1.05
CA GLU A 162 27.76 6.79 2.39
C GLU A 162 28.29 8.17 2.81
N GLN A 163 28.94 8.89 1.91
CA GLN A 163 29.41 10.25 2.18
C GLN A 163 28.24 11.21 2.41
N THR A 164 27.17 11.09 1.63
CA THR A 164 25.95 11.89 1.77
C THR A 164 25.25 11.59 3.09
N LEU A 165 25.10 10.30 3.44
CA LEU A 165 24.54 9.89 4.73
C LEU A 165 25.36 10.42 5.91
N ASN A 166 26.68 10.27 5.87
CA ASN A 166 27.56 10.77 6.92
C ASN A 166 27.46 12.28 7.06
N GLN A 167 27.31 13.04 5.95
CA GLN A 167 27.08 14.47 5.99
C GLN A 167 25.72 14.81 6.62
N LEU A 168 24.66 14.09 6.27
CA LEU A 168 23.33 14.28 6.87
C LEU A 168 23.40 14.05 8.40
N LEU A 169 24.03 12.96 8.83
CA LEU A 169 24.23 12.66 10.24
C LEU A 169 25.02 13.77 10.97
N ALA A 170 26.08 14.29 10.33
CA ALA A 170 26.89 15.39 10.87
C ALA A 170 26.07 16.67 11.01
N GLU A 171 25.24 17.04 10.02
CA GLU A 171 24.36 18.20 10.11
C GLU A 171 23.29 18.03 11.20
N MET A 172 22.70 16.84 11.34
CA MET A 172 21.73 16.54 12.40
C MET A 172 22.34 16.62 13.79
N ASP A 173 23.58 16.16 13.95
CA ASP A 173 24.29 16.24 15.23
C ASP A 173 24.70 17.68 15.55
N GLY A 174 25.01 18.48 14.51
CA GLY A 174 25.57 19.82 14.61
C GLY A 174 24.59 20.96 14.89
N PHE A 175 23.27 20.73 14.91
CA PHE A 175 22.31 21.78 15.29
C PHE A 175 21.71 21.54 16.69
N ASP A 176 21.35 22.61 17.36
CA ASP A 176 20.66 22.56 18.64
C ASP A 176 19.15 22.45 18.43
N SER A 177 18.49 21.63 19.22
CA SER A 177 17.03 21.49 19.20
C SER A 177 16.27 22.78 19.47
N GLY A 178 16.92 23.76 20.14
CA GLY A 178 16.38 25.11 20.35
C GLY A 178 16.44 26.05 19.15
N SER A 179 17.06 25.63 18.03
CA SER A 179 17.23 26.47 16.83
C SER A 179 15.93 26.67 16.01
N GLY A 180 14.83 26.02 16.36
CA GLY A 180 13.57 26.06 15.60
C GLY A 180 13.61 25.28 14.28
N LEU A 181 14.59 24.41 14.11
CA LEU A 181 14.72 23.54 12.93
C LEU A 181 14.17 22.14 13.27
N LEU A 182 13.23 21.66 12.48
CA LEU A 182 12.68 20.31 12.56
C LEU A 182 12.98 19.55 11.28
N ILE A 183 13.42 18.30 11.41
CA ILE A 183 13.62 17.41 10.26
C ILE A 183 12.54 16.35 10.26
N LEU A 184 11.75 16.28 9.19
CA LEU A 184 10.84 15.19 8.92
C LEU A 184 11.44 14.34 7.82
N ALA A 185 11.38 13.02 7.95
CA ALA A 185 11.73 12.12 6.86
C ALA A 185 10.60 11.11 6.64
N ALA A 186 10.49 10.59 5.43
CA ALA A 186 9.54 9.55 5.10
C ALA A 186 10.22 8.36 4.42
N THR A 187 9.76 7.16 4.75
CA THR A 187 10.19 5.93 4.09
C THR A 187 9.06 4.92 4.00
N ASN A 188 9.10 4.12 2.95
CA ASN A 188 8.24 2.94 2.80
C ASN A 188 8.97 1.67 3.26
N ARG A 189 10.27 1.76 3.55
CA ARG A 189 11.15 0.63 3.81
C ARG A 189 12.06 0.89 5.01
N PRO A 190 11.50 0.97 6.22
CA PRO A 190 12.28 1.26 7.42
C PRO A 190 13.37 0.20 7.70
N GLU A 191 13.17 -1.02 7.22
CA GLU A 191 14.07 -2.17 7.38
C GLU A 191 15.44 -2.01 6.70
N VAL A 192 15.53 -1.16 5.68
CA VAL A 192 16.79 -0.94 4.96
C VAL A 192 17.62 0.22 5.54
N LEU A 193 17.05 0.98 6.49
CA LEU A 193 17.72 2.17 7.02
C LEU A 193 18.90 1.82 7.92
N ASP A 194 19.95 2.64 7.84
CA ASP A 194 21.08 2.56 8.74
C ASP A 194 20.64 2.89 10.18
N PRO A 195 20.92 2.00 11.16
CA PRO A 195 20.55 2.22 12.56
C PRO A 195 21.09 3.54 13.14
N ALA A 196 22.13 4.10 12.55
CA ALA A 196 22.67 5.41 12.96
C ALA A 196 21.67 6.55 12.80
N LEU A 197 20.75 6.50 11.83
CA LEU A 197 19.69 7.48 11.65
C LEU A 197 18.67 7.48 12.80
N LEU A 198 18.49 6.32 13.43
CA LEU A 198 17.47 6.07 14.45
C LEU A 198 17.98 6.25 15.89
N ARG A 199 19.23 6.71 16.04
CA ARG A 199 19.80 7.00 17.36
C ARG A 199 19.20 8.27 17.96
N PRO A 200 19.06 8.34 19.32
CA PRO A 200 18.62 9.55 20.00
C PRO A 200 19.44 10.80 19.55
N GLY A 201 18.74 11.90 19.36
CA GLY A 201 19.32 13.14 18.83
C GLY A 201 19.28 13.25 17.30
N ARG A 202 18.63 12.31 16.60
CA ARG A 202 18.43 12.31 15.13
C ARG A 202 16.95 12.11 14.82
N PHE A 203 16.53 10.97 14.28
CA PHE A 203 15.10 10.65 14.15
C PHE A 203 14.60 9.98 15.43
N ASP A 204 14.38 10.80 16.43
CA ASP A 204 14.01 10.36 17.78
C ASP A 204 12.59 9.78 17.84
N ARG A 205 11.71 10.26 16.98
CA ARG A 205 10.32 9.83 16.91
C ARG A 205 10.05 9.06 15.64
N ARG A 206 9.39 7.92 15.77
CA ARG A 206 8.83 7.18 14.66
C ARG A 206 7.33 7.31 14.71
N ILE A 207 6.76 7.74 13.60
CA ILE A 207 5.33 7.94 13.44
C ILE A 207 4.86 6.99 12.36
N ILE A 208 4.06 6.02 12.77
CA ILE A 208 3.50 5.03 11.85
C ILE A 208 2.33 5.68 11.11
N VAL A 209 2.37 5.62 9.79
CA VAL A 209 1.32 6.09 8.88
C VAL A 209 0.80 4.87 8.15
N ASP A 210 -0.11 4.16 8.80
CA ASP A 210 -0.61 2.88 8.33
C ASP A 210 -1.75 3.04 7.31
N LYS A 211 -2.26 1.93 6.81
CA LYS A 211 -3.47 1.91 5.99
C LYS A 211 -4.65 2.39 6.82
N PRO A 212 -5.57 3.19 6.25
CA PRO A 212 -6.73 3.66 6.98
C PRO A 212 -7.67 2.48 7.32
N ASP A 213 -8.22 2.48 8.53
CA ASP A 213 -9.34 1.64 8.95
C ASP A 213 -10.63 2.04 8.22
N LEU A 214 -11.75 1.38 8.51
CA LEU A 214 -13.03 1.67 7.86
C LEU A 214 -13.43 3.14 8.01
N LYS A 215 -13.36 3.69 9.23
CA LYS A 215 -13.67 5.10 9.50
C LYS A 215 -12.72 6.02 8.74
N GLY A 216 -11.44 5.73 8.77
CA GLY A 216 -10.41 6.47 8.03
C GLY A 216 -10.63 6.44 6.52
N ARG A 217 -11.11 5.32 5.95
CA ARG A 217 -11.45 5.26 4.52
C ARG A 217 -12.68 6.10 4.20
N VAL A 218 -13.71 6.05 5.03
CA VAL A 218 -14.91 6.91 4.89
C VAL A 218 -14.50 8.39 4.90
N ASP A 219 -13.71 8.80 5.88
CA ASP A 219 -13.27 10.19 6.02
C ASP A 219 -12.35 10.61 4.85
N THR A 220 -11.48 9.71 4.38
CA THR A 220 -10.65 9.94 3.19
C THR A 220 -11.50 10.10 1.93
N LEU A 221 -12.51 9.26 1.73
CA LEU A 221 -13.46 9.38 0.64
C LEU A 221 -14.21 10.72 0.70
N LYS A 222 -14.69 11.14 1.89
CA LYS A 222 -15.35 12.44 2.07
C LYS A 222 -14.45 13.61 1.65
N VAL A 223 -13.17 13.58 2.04
CA VAL A 223 -12.20 14.62 1.66
C VAL A 223 -12.02 14.67 0.14
N HIS A 224 -11.83 13.52 -0.52
CA HIS A 224 -11.66 13.49 -1.98
C HIS A 224 -12.94 13.78 -2.75
N CYS A 225 -14.11 13.50 -2.17
CA CYS A 225 -15.41 13.83 -2.77
C CYS A 225 -15.82 15.30 -2.59
N LYS A 226 -15.14 16.10 -1.76
CA LYS A 226 -15.50 17.48 -1.43
C LYS A 226 -15.75 18.37 -2.66
N ASN A 227 -14.99 18.15 -3.74
CA ASN A 227 -15.10 18.89 -4.99
C ASN A 227 -15.80 18.11 -6.12
N VAL A 228 -16.34 16.92 -5.83
CA VAL A 228 -17.02 16.05 -6.79
C VAL A 228 -18.52 16.15 -6.59
N LYS A 229 -19.27 16.26 -7.66
CA LYS A 229 -20.73 16.32 -7.61
C LYS A 229 -21.29 14.91 -7.55
N LEU A 230 -21.75 14.51 -6.38
CA LEU A 230 -22.37 13.21 -6.12
C LEU A 230 -23.88 13.31 -6.28
N ASP A 231 -24.53 12.21 -6.67
CA ASP A 231 -25.98 12.09 -6.65
C ASP A 231 -26.48 11.50 -5.30
N GLU A 232 -27.80 11.41 -5.14
CA GLU A 232 -28.43 10.95 -3.90
C GLU A 232 -28.25 9.44 -3.65
N THR A 233 -27.76 8.68 -4.63
CA THR A 233 -27.56 7.21 -4.49
C THR A 233 -26.25 6.88 -3.80
N VAL A 234 -25.35 7.85 -3.60
CA VAL A 234 -23.99 7.60 -3.11
C VAL A 234 -23.97 7.36 -1.63
N ASP A 235 -23.51 6.16 -1.28
CA ASP A 235 -23.19 5.70 0.07
C ASP A 235 -21.67 5.45 0.15
N LEU A 236 -20.96 6.36 0.84
CA LEU A 236 -19.51 6.28 1.00
C LEU A 236 -19.09 5.20 2.02
N ASP A 237 -19.96 4.85 2.96
CA ASP A 237 -19.70 3.79 3.94
C ASP A 237 -19.66 2.43 3.22
N ALA A 238 -20.59 2.19 2.31
CA ALA A 238 -20.59 0.98 1.47
C ALA A 238 -19.35 0.89 0.56
N ILE A 239 -18.88 2.02 0.01
CA ILE A 239 -17.64 2.05 -0.78
C ILE A 239 -16.41 1.80 0.10
N ALA A 240 -16.36 2.40 1.29
CA ALA A 240 -15.27 2.17 2.23
C ALA A 240 -15.18 0.70 2.67
N LEU A 241 -16.32 0.05 2.86
CA LEU A 241 -16.38 -1.38 3.18
C LEU A 241 -15.85 -2.24 2.02
N ALA A 242 -16.25 -1.92 0.79
CA ALA A 242 -15.79 -2.60 -0.43
C ALA A 242 -14.31 -2.37 -0.75
N THR A 243 -13.64 -1.43 -0.09
CA THR A 243 -12.24 -1.04 -0.32
C THR A 243 -11.32 -1.37 0.85
N SER A 244 -11.61 -2.45 1.57
CA SER A 244 -10.77 -2.93 2.67
C SER A 244 -9.31 -3.09 2.21
N GLY A 245 -8.37 -2.58 3.00
CA GLY A 245 -6.94 -2.60 2.70
C GLY A 245 -6.45 -1.58 1.65
N ALA A 246 -7.33 -0.76 1.05
CA ALA A 246 -6.95 0.33 0.15
C ALA A 246 -6.23 1.45 0.91
N VAL A 247 -5.28 2.11 0.25
CA VAL A 247 -4.60 3.29 0.79
C VAL A 247 -5.23 4.59 0.29
N GLY A 248 -4.89 5.72 0.90
CA GLY A 248 -5.46 7.01 0.55
C GLY A 248 -5.33 7.39 -0.92
N SER A 249 -4.21 7.05 -1.56
CA SER A 249 -4.01 7.27 -3.00
C SER A 249 -4.94 6.43 -3.88
N ASP A 250 -5.28 5.22 -3.46
CA ASP A 250 -6.21 4.35 -4.20
C ASP A 250 -7.61 4.93 -4.13
N LEU A 251 -8.04 5.35 -2.93
CA LEU A 251 -9.34 5.98 -2.72
C LEU A 251 -9.49 7.28 -3.52
N ALA A 252 -8.45 8.11 -3.55
CA ALA A 252 -8.40 9.32 -4.38
C ALA A 252 -8.56 8.99 -5.87
N ASN A 253 -7.84 7.96 -6.34
CA ASN A 253 -7.92 7.51 -7.73
C ASN A 253 -9.31 6.95 -8.07
N MET A 254 -9.94 6.18 -7.15
CA MET A 254 -11.29 5.66 -7.33
C MET A 254 -12.31 6.78 -7.51
N VAL A 255 -12.26 7.81 -6.67
CA VAL A 255 -13.16 8.98 -6.80
C VAL A 255 -12.96 9.70 -8.13
N ASN A 256 -11.71 9.87 -8.56
CA ASN A 256 -11.40 10.50 -9.85
C ASN A 256 -11.87 9.65 -11.03
N GLU A 257 -11.64 8.34 -11.03
CA GLU A 257 -12.10 7.44 -12.09
C GLU A 257 -13.63 7.39 -12.15
N ALA A 258 -14.33 7.40 -11.00
CA ALA A 258 -15.79 7.47 -10.95
C ALA A 258 -16.32 8.75 -11.62
N ALA A 259 -15.68 9.90 -11.37
CA ALA A 259 -16.03 11.16 -12.03
C ALA A 259 -15.79 11.10 -13.56
N ILE A 260 -14.70 10.49 -13.99
CA ILE A 260 -14.39 10.26 -15.41
C ILE A 260 -15.44 9.34 -16.06
N LEU A 261 -15.85 8.27 -15.36
CA LEU A 261 -16.90 7.34 -15.85
C LEU A 261 -18.23 8.05 -16.02
N ALA A 262 -18.66 8.86 -15.04
CA ALA A 262 -19.89 9.65 -15.14
C ALA A 262 -19.89 10.57 -16.37
N VAL A 263 -18.78 11.28 -16.61
CA VAL A 263 -18.63 12.17 -17.78
C VAL A 263 -18.65 11.39 -19.09
N LYS A 264 -17.98 10.24 -19.18
CA LYS A 264 -18.01 9.36 -20.37
C LYS A 264 -19.40 8.86 -20.72
N GLN A 265 -20.26 8.70 -19.71
CA GLN A 265 -21.66 8.31 -19.88
C GLN A 265 -22.62 9.51 -20.07
N GLY A 266 -22.06 10.73 -20.26
CA GLY A 266 -22.85 11.96 -20.49
C GLY A 266 -23.55 12.51 -19.26
N ARG A 267 -23.21 12.03 -18.05
CA ARG A 267 -23.81 12.48 -16.78
C ARG A 267 -22.97 13.59 -16.13
N ARG A 268 -23.63 14.36 -15.27
CA ARG A 268 -23.00 15.48 -14.54
C ARG A 268 -22.81 15.20 -13.05
N LEU A 269 -23.33 14.08 -12.58
CA LEU A 269 -23.27 13.62 -11.20
C LEU A 269 -22.70 12.22 -11.17
N VAL A 270 -21.90 11.92 -10.16
CA VAL A 270 -21.35 10.59 -9.89
C VAL A 270 -22.38 9.79 -9.09
N SER A 271 -22.72 8.60 -9.55
CA SER A 271 -23.62 7.68 -8.87
C SER A 271 -22.87 6.61 -8.11
N GLN A 272 -23.58 5.89 -7.23
CA GLN A 272 -23.04 4.72 -6.52
C GLN A 272 -22.47 3.67 -7.49
N LYS A 273 -23.12 3.48 -8.64
CA LYS A 273 -22.65 2.54 -9.66
C LYS A 273 -21.28 2.94 -10.22
N ASP A 274 -21.03 4.24 -10.43
CA ASP A 274 -19.73 4.70 -10.93
C ASP A 274 -18.61 4.47 -9.94
N LEU A 275 -18.91 4.65 -8.65
CA LEU A 275 -17.95 4.40 -7.59
C LEU A 275 -17.61 2.90 -7.50
N TYR A 276 -18.58 1.99 -7.56
CA TYR A 276 -18.29 0.56 -7.60
C TYR A 276 -17.51 0.15 -8.85
N GLU A 277 -17.84 0.72 -10.03
CA GLU A 277 -17.07 0.46 -11.24
C GLU A 277 -15.62 1.00 -11.14
N ALA A 278 -15.44 2.14 -10.49
CA ALA A 278 -14.11 2.68 -10.21
C ALA A 278 -13.33 1.85 -9.20
N VAL A 279 -13.96 1.29 -8.16
CA VAL A 279 -13.34 0.34 -7.23
C VAL A 279 -12.79 -0.86 -8.00
N GLU A 280 -13.61 -1.47 -8.86
CA GLU A 280 -13.16 -2.59 -9.70
C GLU A 280 -12.02 -2.19 -10.64
N LEU A 281 -12.13 -1.01 -11.24
CA LEU A 281 -11.10 -0.49 -12.15
C LEU A 281 -9.74 -0.36 -11.47
N VAL A 282 -9.71 0.12 -10.24
CA VAL A 282 -8.48 0.35 -9.49
C VAL A 282 -7.94 -0.96 -8.90
N LEU A 283 -8.79 -1.83 -8.37
CA LEU A 283 -8.36 -3.08 -7.71
C LEU A 283 -8.03 -4.21 -8.71
N VAL A 284 -8.80 -4.33 -9.79
CA VAL A 284 -8.71 -5.47 -10.72
C VAL A 284 -8.25 -5.06 -12.14
N GLY A 285 -8.33 -3.76 -12.43
CA GLY A 285 -7.92 -3.19 -13.72
C GLY A 285 -9.06 -3.06 -14.72
N LYS A 286 -8.74 -2.48 -15.89
CA LYS A 286 -9.69 -2.24 -16.99
C LYS A 286 -10.12 -3.54 -17.67
N GLU A 287 -11.35 -3.53 -18.21
CA GLU A 287 -11.78 -4.60 -19.10
C GLU A 287 -10.91 -4.70 -20.36
N LYS A 288 -10.51 -5.92 -20.70
CA LYS A 288 -9.77 -6.20 -21.93
C LYS A 288 -10.74 -6.40 -23.09
N LYS A 289 -11.03 -5.36 -23.82
CA LYS A 289 -11.93 -5.40 -25.00
C LYS A 289 -11.41 -6.32 -26.13
N ASN A 290 -10.11 -6.57 -26.19
CA ASN A 290 -9.47 -7.31 -27.29
C ASN A 290 -9.14 -8.77 -26.94
N LYS A 291 -9.41 -9.24 -25.73
CA LYS A 291 -9.19 -10.63 -25.34
C LYS A 291 -10.53 -11.37 -25.37
N ILE A 292 -10.80 -11.97 -26.51
CA ILE A 292 -11.97 -12.85 -26.68
C ILE A 292 -11.55 -14.22 -26.16
N LEU A 293 -12.19 -14.68 -25.08
CA LEU A 293 -12.06 -16.06 -24.63
C LEU A 293 -12.74 -16.98 -25.64
N SER A 294 -12.14 -18.11 -25.94
CA SER A 294 -12.80 -19.16 -26.70
C SER A 294 -14.04 -19.65 -25.94
N ALA A 295 -14.99 -20.28 -26.62
CA ALA A 295 -16.18 -20.81 -25.95
C ALA A 295 -15.83 -21.83 -24.86
N GLU A 296 -14.76 -22.59 -25.05
CA GLU A 296 -14.25 -23.54 -24.07
C GLU A 296 -13.62 -22.85 -22.87
N GLU A 297 -12.71 -21.89 -23.08
CA GLU A 297 -12.12 -21.09 -21.98
C GLU A 297 -13.18 -20.33 -21.19
N ARG A 298 -14.17 -19.75 -21.88
CA ARG A 298 -15.28 -19.05 -21.24
C ARG A 298 -16.09 -19.99 -20.33
N ARG A 299 -16.29 -21.22 -20.77
CA ARG A 299 -16.97 -22.24 -19.96
C ARG A 299 -16.12 -22.64 -18.76
N ILE A 300 -14.82 -22.88 -18.94
CA ILE A 300 -13.91 -23.24 -17.84
C ILE A 300 -13.88 -22.12 -16.78
N VAL A 301 -13.63 -20.88 -17.19
CA VAL A 301 -13.60 -19.73 -16.28
C VAL A 301 -14.94 -19.57 -15.56
N SER A 302 -16.07 -19.77 -16.24
CA SER A 302 -17.39 -19.67 -15.59
C SER A 302 -17.56 -20.67 -14.47
N TYR A 303 -17.20 -21.91 -14.67
CA TYR A 303 -17.27 -22.93 -13.62
C TYR A 303 -16.28 -22.68 -12.48
N HIS A 304 -15.09 -22.18 -12.81
CA HIS A 304 -14.07 -21.78 -11.84
C HIS A 304 -14.62 -20.71 -10.90
N GLU A 305 -15.12 -19.60 -11.43
CA GLU A 305 -15.68 -18.50 -10.63
C GLU A 305 -16.94 -18.88 -9.87
N VAL A 306 -17.82 -19.67 -10.50
CA VAL A 306 -19.00 -20.21 -9.81
C VAL A 306 -18.61 -21.17 -8.69
N GLY A 307 -17.53 -21.93 -8.86
CA GLY A 307 -16.98 -22.78 -7.79
C GLY A 307 -16.65 -21.98 -6.54
N HIS A 308 -15.92 -20.87 -6.69
CA HIS A 308 -15.61 -19.96 -5.58
C HIS A 308 -16.87 -19.38 -4.93
N ALA A 309 -17.78 -18.84 -5.74
CA ALA A 309 -18.98 -18.20 -5.25
C ALA A 309 -19.93 -19.18 -4.54
N LEU A 310 -20.13 -20.37 -5.10
CA LEU A 310 -21.01 -21.38 -4.55
C LEU A 310 -20.48 -21.92 -3.21
N VAL A 311 -19.19 -22.24 -3.14
CA VAL A 311 -18.57 -22.69 -1.89
C VAL A 311 -18.58 -21.59 -0.83
N SER A 312 -18.38 -20.32 -1.21
CA SER A 312 -18.54 -19.19 -0.30
C SER A 312 -19.98 -19.14 0.27
N ALA A 313 -21.01 -19.22 -0.59
CA ALA A 313 -22.40 -19.16 -0.16
C ALA A 313 -22.86 -20.37 0.69
N LEU A 314 -22.23 -21.52 0.53
CA LEU A 314 -22.53 -22.73 1.30
C LEU A 314 -21.89 -22.76 2.69
N GLN A 315 -20.94 -21.87 2.97
CA GLN A 315 -20.23 -21.79 4.23
C GLN A 315 -20.75 -20.63 5.09
N LYS A 316 -21.02 -20.90 6.36
CA LYS A 316 -21.53 -19.89 7.31
C LYS A 316 -20.50 -18.79 7.62
N ASP A 317 -19.22 -19.17 7.62
CA ASP A 317 -18.12 -18.29 8.04
C ASP A 317 -17.38 -17.66 6.86
N ALA A 318 -17.97 -17.68 5.65
CA ALA A 318 -17.43 -17.06 4.45
C ALA A 318 -18.07 -15.70 4.18
N GLU A 319 -17.33 -14.86 3.43
CA GLU A 319 -17.81 -13.53 3.07
C GLU A 319 -18.90 -13.59 1.98
N PRO A 320 -19.93 -12.71 2.02
CA PRO A 320 -21.00 -12.68 1.02
C PRO A 320 -20.48 -12.34 -0.39
N VAL A 321 -21.06 -13.03 -1.38
CA VAL A 321 -20.78 -12.77 -2.79
C VAL A 321 -21.51 -11.51 -3.25
N GLN A 322 -20.76 -10.51 -3.70
CA GLN A 322 -21.31 -9.25 -4.21
C GLN A 322 -21.45 -9.26 -5.73
N LYS A 323 -20.52 -9.90 -6.43
CA LYS A 323 -20.48 -9.95 -7.89
C LYS A 323 -19.65 -11.12 -8.39
N ILE A 324 -20.03 -11.69 -9.52
CA ILE A 324 -19.25 -12.70 -10.25
C ILE A 324 -19.13 -12.24 -11.69
N THR A 325 -17.93 -12.31 -12.28
CA THR A 325 -17.69 -11.92 -13.68
C THR A 325 -16.66 -12.81 -14.34
N ILE A 326 -16.85 -13.05 -15.63
CA ILE A 326 -15.89 -13.75 -16.50
C ILE A 326 -15.30 -12.81 -17.56
N VAL A 327 -15.43 -11.51 -17.36
CA VAL A 327 -14.85 -10.50 -18.24
C VAL A 327 -13.37 -10.31 -17.90
N PRO A 328 -12.43 -10.59 -18.82
CA PRO A 328 -11.00 -10.48 -18.56
C PRO A 328 -10.58 -9.05 -18.20
N ARG A 329 -9.67 -8.91 -17.22
CA ARG A 329 -9.15 -7.62 -16.76
C ARG A 329 -7.67 -7.45 -17.10
N THR A 330 -7.19 -6.19 -17.07
CA THR A 330 -5.80 -5.85 -17.46
C THR A 330 -4.76 -6.36 -16.47
N MET A 331 -5.11 -6.58 -15.20
CA MET A 331 -4.19 -7.12 -14.18
C MET A 331 -4.05 -8.65 -14.22
N GLY A 332 -4.57 -9.30 -15.27
CA GLY A 332 -4.31 -10.73 -15.52
C GLY A 332 -5.49 -11.65 -15.18
N ALA A 333 -6.46 -11.20 -14.42
CA ALA A 333 -7.65 -11.98 -14.11
C ALA A 333 -8.46 -12.27 -15.38
N LEU A 334 -8.89 -13.52 -15.55
CA LEU A 334 -9.81 -13.94 -16.61
C LEU A 334 -11.27 -13.85 -16.19
N GLY A 335 -11.51 -13.98 -14.90
CA GLY A 335 -12.72 -13.76 -14.17
C GLY A 335 -12.38 -13.39 -12.72
N TYR A 336 -13.35 -13.09 -11.91
CA TYR A 336 -13.21 -12.96 -10.45
C TYR A 336 -14.57 -12.97 -9.75
N VAL A 337 -14.54 -13.37 -8.49
CA VAL A 337 -15.61 -13.20 -7.53
C VAL A 337 -15.26 -12.03 -6.61
N LEU A 338 -16.14 -11.07 -6.47
CA LEU A 338 -16.02 -10.00 -5.50
C LEU A 338 -16.82 -10.37 -4.25
N ASN A 339 -16.12 -10.64 -3.17
CA ASN A 339 -16.72 -10.80 -1.85
C ASN A 339 -16.52 -9.49 -1.07
N VAL A 340 -17.53 -9.07 -0.34
CA VAL A 340 -17.46 -7.89 0.52
C VAL A 340 -17.95 -8.30 1.90
N PRO A 341 -17.14 -8.14 2.94
CA PRO A 341 -17.54 -8.47 4.30
C PRO A 341 -18.70 -7.57 4.75
N GLU A 342 -19.58 -8.10 5.59
CA GLU A 342 -20.67 -7.29 6.19
C GLU A 342 -20.13 -6.28 7.20
N GLU A 343 -19.05 -6.64 7.91
CA GLU A 343 -18.36 -5.82 8.89
C GLU A 343 -16.84 -5.96 8.76
N GLU A 344 -16.10 -4.91 9.05
CA GLU A 344 -14.64 -5.00 9.12
C GLU A 344 -14.22 -5.69 10.42
N LYS A 345 -13.54 -6.82 10.30
CA LYS A 345 -13.04 -7.60 11.43
C LYS A 345 -11.53 -7.49 11.53
N ASN A 346 -11.05 -7.13 12.72
CA ASN A 346 -9.60 -7.11 13.02
C ASN A 346 -9.06 -8.49 13.40
N LEU A 347 -9.92 -9.43 13.78
CA LEU A 347 -9.54 -10.78 14.17
C LEU A 347 -10.32 -11.79 13.32
N LYS A 348 -9.59 -12.72 12.71
CA LYS A 348 -10.17 -13.89 12.03
C LYS A 348 -10.03 -15.13 12.91
N THR A 349 -11.08 -15.87 13.04
CA THR A 349 -11.07 -17.16 13.74
C THR A 349 -10.46 -18.26 12.85
N GLU A 350 -10.07 -19.38 13.46
CA GLU A 350 -9.61 -20.55 12.71
C GLU A 350 -10.70 -21.05 11.73
N ALA A 351 -11.97 -21.01 12.12
CA ALA A 351 -13.09 -21.43 11.29
C ALA A 351 -13.22 -20.55 10.03
N GLU A 352 -13.10 -19.23 10.17
CA GLU A 352 -13.12 -18.29 9.05
C GLU A 352 -11.93 -18.50 8.10
N LEU A 353 -10.70 -18.68 8.63
CA LEU A 353 -9.54 -18.96 7.79
C LEU A 353 -9.63 -20.30 7.07
N ARG A 354 -10.18 -21.34 7.73
CA ARG A 354 -10.45 -22.62 7.08
C ARG A 354 -11.54 -22.51 6.00
N ALA A 355 -12.58 -21.71 6.21
CA ALA A 355 -13.60 -21.43 5.20
C ALA A 355 -13.00 -20.69 3.99
N GLU A 356 -12.12 -19.74 4.23
CA GLU A 356 -11.39 -19.01 3.20
C GLU A 356 -10.51 -19.95 2.36
N LEU A 357 -9.78 -20.88 2.99
CA LEU A 357 -9.00 -21.92 2.29
C LEU A 357 -9.86 -22.82 1.40
N VAL A 358 -11.03 -23.24 1.90
CA VAL A 358 -11.96 -24.06 1.11
C VAL A 358 -12.47 -23.27 -0.10
N THR A 359 -12.75 -21.98 0.08
CA THR A 359 -13.17 -21.08 -1.01
C THR A 359 -12.07 -20.90 -2.05
N PHE A 360 -10.80 -20.66 -1.66
CA PHE A 360 -9.69 -20.53 -2.61
C PHE A 360 -9.43 -21.81 -3.42
N THR A 361 -9.67 -22.98 -2.84
CA THR A 361 -9.47 -24.25 -3.54
C THR A 361 -10.63 -24.64 -4.46
N ALA A 362 -11.78 -23.96 -4.34
CA ALA A 362 -13.03 -24.34 -4.98
C ALA A 362 -13.03 -24.16 -6.50
N GLY A 363 -12.38 -23.11 -7.03
CA GLY A 363 -12.28 -22.90 -8.48
C GLY A 363 -11.61 -24.08 -9.18
N ARG A 364 -10.47 -24.53 -8.65
CA ARG A 364 -9.78 -25.71 -9.15
C ARG A 364 -10.59 -27.00 -8.99
N ALA A 365 -11.30 -27.15 -7.88
CA ALA A 365 -12.16 -28.30 -7.67
C ALA A 365 -13.32 -28.35 -8.68
N ALA A 366 -13.89 -27.19 -9.02
CA ALA A 366 -14.93 -27.08 -10.03
C ALA A 366 -14.43 -27.48 -11.44
N GLU A 367 -13.20 -27.02 -11.81
CA GLU A 367 -12.59 -27.44 -13.07
C GLU A 367 -12.42 -28.95 -13.15
N GLU A 368 -11.88 -29.60 -12.12
CA GLU A 368 -11.67 -31.04 -12.09
C GLU A 368 -12.99 -31.81 -12.18
N ILE A 369 -14.04 -31.40 -11.43
CA ILE A 369 -15.35 -32.07 -11.43
C ILE A 369 -16.03 -31.98 -12.80
N MET A 370 -15.91 -30.84 -13.49
CA MET A 370 -16.67 -30.58 -14.71
C MET A 370 -15.96 -30.97 -15.99
N PHE A 371 -14.62 -30.93 -16.00
CA PHE A 371 -13.82 -31.10 -17.23
C PHE A 371 -12.81 -32.25 -17.14
N ASP A 372 -12.72 -32.94 -15.99
CA ASP A 372 -11.67 -33.93 -15.70
C ASP A 372 -10.26 -33.41 -16.04
N SER A 373 -10.06 -32.11 -15.88
CA SER A 373 -8.86 -31.38 -16.22
C SER A 373 -8.69 -30.17 -15.31
N VAL A 374 -7.48 -29.66 -15.25
CA VAL A 374 -7.13 -28.50 -14.42
C VAL A 374 -6.31 -27.53 -15.24
N THR A 375 -6.52 -26.23 -15.01
CA THR A 375 -5.84 -25.19 -15.77
C THR A 375 -4.86 -24.37 -14.92
N THR A 376 -4.11 -23.48 -15.57
CA THR A 376 -3.23 -22.52 -14.91
C THR A 376 -4.00 -21.36 -14.24
N GLY A 377 -5.33 -21.30 -14.40
CA GLY A 377 -6.17 -20.22 -13.85
C GLY A 377 -6.09 -20.10 -12.34
N ALA A 378 -5.96 -21.22 -11.63
CA ALA A 378 -5.90 -21.28 -10.17
C ALA A 378 -4.57 -20.85 -9.54
N ALA A 379 -3.60 -20.32 -10.31
CA ALA A 379 -2.25 -20.03 -9.78
C ALA A 379 -2.28 -19.03 -8.61
N ASN A 380 -3.06 -17.96 -8.71
CA ASN A 380 -3.19 -16.96 -7.66
C ASN A 380 -3.88 -17.53 -6.41
N ASP A 381 -4.92 -18.35 -6.60
CA ASP A 381 -5.67 -18.95 -5.49
C ASP A 381 -4.81 -19.93 -4.70
N ILE A 382 -3.97 -20.70 -5.39
CA ILE A 382 -2.99 -21.61 -4.79
C ILE A 382 -1.97 -20.80 -3.96
N GLU A 383 -1.48 -19.68 -4.47
CA GLU A 383 -0.56 -18.82 -3.75
C GLU A 383 -1.20 -18.24 -2.48
N GLN A 384 -2.42 -17.71 -2.58
CA GLN A 384 -3.16 -17.19 -1.43
C GLN A 384 -3.45 -18.26 -0.40
N ALA A 385 -3.96 -19.43 -0.82
CA ALA A 385 -4.22 -20.56 0.05
C ALA A 385 -2.95 -21.03 0.78
N THR A 386 -1.82 -21.12 0.07
CA THR A 386 -0.53 -21.52 0.66
C THR A 386 -0.07 -20.51 1.71
N ARG A 387 -0.21 -19.21 1.44
CA ARG A 387 0.17 -18.13 2.35
C ARG A 387 -0.67 -18.18 3.65
N ILE A 388 -1.99 -18.37 3.52
CA ILE A 388 -2.90 -18.46 4.68
C ILE A 388 -2.60 -19.72 5.49
N ALA A 389 -2.52 -20.88 4.85
CA ALA A 389 -2.22 -22.14 5.54
C ALA A 389 -0.89 -22.08 6.29
N ARG A 390 0.15 -21.50 5.67
CA ARG A 390 1.46 -21.30 6.34
C ARG A 390 1.33 -20.38 7.55
N ALA A 391 0.64 -19.25 7.43
CA ALA A 391 0.45 -18.33 8.54
C ALA A 391 -0.34 -18.94 9.72
N MET A 392 -1.36 -19.75 9.43
CA MET A 392 -2.12 -20.49 10.45
C MET A 392 -1.20 -21.40 11.28
N ILE A 393 -0.24 -22.05 10.63
CA ILE A 393 0.69 -23.00 11.28
C ILE A 393 1.82 -22.26 12.00
N THR A 394 2.49 -21.32 11.32
CA THR A 394 3.74 -20.74 11.82
C THR A 394 3.56 -19.56 12.75
N ARG A 395 2.44 -18.80 12.60
CA ARG A 395 2.22 -17.53 13.30
C ARG A 395 1.05 -17.54 14.27
N PHE A 396 -0.06 -18.17 13.88
CA PHE A 396 -1.30 -18.08 14.65
C PHE A 396 -1.51 -19.23 15.63
N GLY A 397 -0.63 -20.26 15.61
CA GLY A 397 -0.75 -21.40 16.50
C GLY A 397 -2.02 -22.24 16.28
N MET A 398 -2.54 -22.25 15.04
CA MET A 398 -3.77 -22.94 14.64
C MET A 398 -3.50 -24.33 14.05
N SER A 399 -2.42 -24.99 14.47
CA SER A 399 -2.07 -26.36 14.07
C SER A 399 -2.12 -27.27 15.29
N GLU A 400 -2.82 -28.40 15.17
CA GLU A 400 -2.84 -29.42 16.22
C GLU A 400 -1.42 -29.99 16.49
N LYS A 401 -0.60 -30.08 15.43
CA LYS A 401 0.74 -30.65 15.52
C LYS A 401 1.71 -29.77 16.29
N PHE A 402 1.69 -28.47 16.03
CA PHE A 402 2.66 -27.53 16.61
C PHE A 402 2.08 -26.73 17.78
N GLY A 403 0.77 -26.64 17.90
CA GLY A 403 0.10 -25.90 18.97
C GLY A 403 0.50 -24.42 19.00
N MET A 404 0.65 -23.85 20.19
CA MET A 404 0.97 -22.44 20.42
C MET A 404 2.50 -22.18 20.37
N VAL A 405 3.18 -22.63 19.33
CA VAL A 405 4.61 -22.38 19.11
C VAL A 405 4.76 -21.37 17.97
N GLY A 406 5.46 -20.27 18.22
CA GLY A 406 5.84 -19.30 17.21
C GLY A 406 7.02 -19.82 16.38
N LEU A 407 6.75 -20.35 15.20
CA LEU A 407 7.75 -20.93 14.30
C LEU A 407 8.31 -19.91 13.31
N GLU A 408 7.70 -18.74 13.22
CA GLU A 408 8.08 -17.64 12.35
C GLU A 408 8.02 -16.35 13.15
N SER A 409 9.04 -15.51 13.02
CA SER A 409 9.06 -14.17 13.62
C SER A 409 9.53 -13.14 12.60
N GLN A 410 9.27 -11.89 12.90
CA GLN A 410 9.86 -10.80 12.15
C GLN A 410 11.36 -10.73 12.45
N ALA A 411 12.19 -10.67 11.42
CA ALA A 411 13.65 -10.63 11.55
C ALA A 411 14.11 -9.45 12.39
N ASN A 412 13.35 -8.35 12.41
CA ASN A 412 13.60 -7.21 13.26
C ASN A 412 12.26 -6.51 13.55
N GLU A 413 11.83 -6.52 14.82
CA GLU A 413 10.54 -6.00 15.28
C GLU A 413 10.31 -4.52 14.92
N TYR A 414 11.37 -3.78 14.62
CA TYR A 414 11.32 -2.34 14.39
C TYR A 414 11.74 -1.89 12.98
N LEU A 415 12.38 -2.77 12.19
CA LEU A 415 13.02 -2.37 10.94
C LEU A 415 12.71 -3.28 9.77
N ASP A 416 12.28 -4.52 10.00
CA ASP A 416 12.14 -5.52 8.95
C ASP A 416 10.86 -6.34 9.14
N ASN A 417 9.90 -6.16 8.23
CA ASN A 417 8.70 -7.00 8.15
C ASN A 417 8.99 -8.36 7.50
N ARG A 418 10.27 -8.67 7.24
CA ARG A 418 10.66 -9.95 6.68
C ARG A 418 10.44 -11.05 7.72
N LEU A 419 9.64 -12.01 7.34
CA LEU A 419 9.37 -13.17 8.14
C LEU A 419 10.52 -14.18 7.98
N VAL A 420 11.04 -14.66 9.10
CA VAL A 420 12.11 -15.65 9.17
C VAL A 420 11.63 -16.82 10.01
N LEU A 421 11.83 -18.02 9.50
CA LEU A 421 11.56 -19.23 10.26
C LEU A 421 12.58 -19.39 11.40
N ASN A 422 12.09 -19.62 12.61
CA ASN A 422 12.86 -19.80 13.83
C ASN A 422 12.82 -21.25 14.27
N CYS A 423 13.08 -22.18 13.37
CA CYS A 423 13.00 -23.60 13.65
C CYS A 423 14.14 -24.34 12.93
N SER A 424 14.30 -25.62 13.25
CA SER A 424 15.28 -26.48 12.58
C SER A 424 14.79 -26.87 11.17
N GLU A 425 15.69 -27.28 10.29
CA GLU A 425 15.37 -27.81 8.96
C GLU A 425 14.38 -28.99 9.01
N VAL A 426 14.44 -29.80 10.06
CA VAL A 426 13.48 -30.90 10.27
C VAL A 426 12.08 -30.35 10.51
N THR A 427 11.95 -29.34 11.37
CA THR A 427 10.66 -28.69 11.66
C THR A 427 10.14 -27.96 10.44
N GLU A 428 11.03 -27.34 9.63
CA GLU A 428 10.63 -26.68 8.38
C GLU A 428 10.00 -27.69 7.39
N ALA A 429 10.62 -28.86 7.23
CA ALA A 429 10.05 -29.94 6.43
C ALA A 429 8.68 -30.42 6.96
N GLU A 430 8.50 -30.46 8.28
CA GLU A 430 7.24 -30.82 8.91
C GLU A 430 6.16 -29.73 8.74
N ILE A 431 6.53 -28.44 8.74
CA ILE A 431 5.64 -27.33 8.41
C ILE A 431 5.12 -27.49 6.98
N ASP A 432 6.00 -27.77 6.02
CA ASP A 432 5.61 -27.97 4.63
C ASP A 432 4.62 -29.14 4.45
N GLN A 433 4.84 -30.24 5.19
CA GLN A 433 3.90 -31.37 5.19
C GLN A 433 2.53 -30.99 5.76
N GLU A 434 2.49 -30.21 6.84
CA GLU A 434 1.24 -29.78 7.46
C GLU A 434 0.49 -28.77 6.57
N VAL A 435 1.22 -27.86 5.90
CA VAL A 435 0.64 -26.95 4.90
C VAL A 435 -0.01 -27.74 3.75
N MET A 436 0.68 -28.72 3.19
CA MET A 436 0.15 -29.60 2.15
C MET A 436 -1.09 -30.35 2.61
N LYS A 437 -1.10 -30.83 3.86
CA LYS A 437 -2.24 -31.53 4.45
C LYS A 437 -3.48 -30.61 4.57
N VAL A 438 -3.31 -29.42 5.14
CA VAL A 438 -4.39 -28.44 5.33
C VAL A 438 -5.00 -28.02 3.99
N ILE A 439 -4.16 -27.77 2.98
CA ILE A 439 -4.65 -27.41 1.63
C ILE A 439 -5.39 -28.58 1.01
N LYS A 440 -4.87 -29.80 1.13
CA LYS A 440 -5.55 -31.01 0.61
C LYS A 440 -6.89 -31.25 1.28
N GLU A 441 -6.99 -31.13 2.60
CA GLU A 441 -8.25 -31.27 3.34
C GLU A 441 -9.27 -30.21 2.89
N SER A 442 -8.81 -28.95 2.68
CA SER A 442 -9.64 -27.86 2.17
C SER A 442 -10.15 -28.14 0.77
N TYR A 443 -9.28 -28.64 -0.10
CA TYR A 443 -9.62 -29.03 -1.47
C TYR A 443 -10.67 -30.16 -1.53
N GLU A 444 -10.47 -31.22 -0.75
CA GLU A 444 -11.43 -32.34 -0.68
C GLU A 444 -12.79 -31.88 -0.13
N LYS A 445 -12.79 -30.97 0.85
CA LYS A 445 -14.02 -30.36 1.35
C LYS A 445 -14.74 -29.53 0.28
N ALA A 446 -14.00 -28.71 -0.47
CA ALA A 446 -14.55 -27.95 -1.59
C ALA A 446 -15.15 -28.86 -2.66
N LYS A 447 -14.41 -29.91 -3.03
CA LYS A 447 -14.85 -30.92 -4.01
C LYS A 447 -16.16 -31.62 -3.58
N LYS A 448 -16.24 -31.99 -2.31
CA LYS A 448 -17.45 -32.60 -1.75
C LYS A 448 -18.64 -31.65 -1.82
N LEU A 449 -18.48 -30.41 -1.38
CA LEU A 449 -19.56 -29.39 -1.44
C LEU A 449 -20.05 -29.17 -2.87
N LEU A 450 -19.12 -29.03 -3.82
CA LEU A 450 -19.48 -28.82 -5.24
C LEU A 450 -20.17 -30.04 -5.86
N MET A 451 -19.77 -31.26 -5.49
CA MET A 451 -20.46 -32.51 -5.98
C MET A 451 -21.87 -32.63 -5.44
N GLU A 452 -22.07 -32.27 -4.18
CA GLU A 452 -23.43 -32.30 -3.54
C GLU A 452 -24.35 -31.26 -4.18
N HIS A 453 -23.84 -30.14 -4.67
CA HIS A 453 -24.61 -29.03 -5.26
C HIS A 453 -24.34 -28.83 -6.76
N ARG A 454 -24.04 -29.93 -7.47
CA ARG A 454 -23.65 -29.88 -8.89
C ARG A 454 -24.73 -29.26 -9.79
N GLU A 455 -25.99 -29.57 -9.57
CA GLU A 455 -27.09 -29.00 -10.36
C GLU A 455 -27.23 -27.48 -10.17
N THR A 456 -26.99 -27.00 -8.95
CA THR A 456 -26.95 -25.57 -8.62
C THR A 456 -25.81 -24.90 -9.32
N MET A 457 -24.60 -25.50 -9.30
CA MET A 457 -23.42 -25.00 -10.02
C MET A 457 -23.67 -24.89 -11.52
N ASP A 458 -24.30 -25.93 -12.15
CA ASP A 458 -24.63 -25.93 -13.59
C ASP A 458 -25.57 -24.77 -13.97
N LYS A 459 -26.63 -24.53 -13.15
CA LYS A 459 -27.60 -23.44 -13.39
C LYS A 459 -26.95 -22.07 -13.30
N ILE A 460 -26.12 -21.83 -12.29
CA ILE A 460 -25.44 -20.55 -12.08
C ILE A 460 -24.42 -20.35 -13.20
N ALA A 461 -23.64 -21.36 -13.56
CA ALA A 461 -22.63 -21.28 -14.62
C ALA A 461 -23.27 -20.98 -15.99
N ALA A 462 -24.39 -21.63 -16.33
CA ALA A 462 -25.12 -21.36 -17.56
C ALA A 462 -25.60 -19.91 -17.62
N PHE A 463 -26.14 -19.36 -16.54
CA PHE A 463 -26.57 -17.97 -16.47
C PHE A 463 -25.40 -16.99 -16.53
N LEU A 464 -24.26 -17.31 -15.88
CA LEU A 464 -23.05 -16.51 -15.95
C LEU A 464 -22.44 -16.49 -17.36
N ILE A 465 -22.46 -17.63 -18.08
CA ILE A 465 -21.99 -17.71 -19.48
C ILE A 465 -22.83 -16.80 -20.38
N GLU A 466 -24.12 -16.70 -20.17
CA GLU A 466 -25.03 -15.87 -20.94
C GLU A 466 -24.82 -14.37 -20.63
N LYS A 467 -24.78 -13.99 -19.34
CA LYS A 467 -24.73 -12.60 -18.90
C LYS A 467 -23.33 -12.02 -18.76
N GLU A 468 -22.28 -12.84 -18.73
CA GLU A 468 -20.85 -12.51 -18.48
C GLU A 468 -20.56 -11.90 -17.11
N THR A 469 -21.56 -11.28 -16.48
CA THR A 469 -21.47 -10.67 -15.15
C THR A 469 -22.83 -10.79 -14.45
N ILE A 470 -22.81 -11.26 -13.22
CA ILE A 470 -24.01 -11.39 -12.37
C ILE A 470 -23.77 -10.72 -11.02
N THR A 471 -24.81 -10.08 -10.48
CA THR A 471 -24.78 -9.46 -9.16
C THR A 471 -24.99 -10.51 -8.07
N GLY A 472 -24.57 -10.24 -6.83
CA GLY A 472 -24.82 -11.11 -5.69
C GLY A 472 -26.32 -11.39 -5.47
N LYS A 473 -27.19 -10.41 -5.74
CA LYS A 473 -28.66 -10.61 -5.67
C LYS A 473 -29.16 -11.62 -6.71
N GLU A 474 -28.69 -11.53 -7.95
CA GLU A 474 -29.03 -12.49 -9.01
C GLU A 474 -28.48 -13.89 -8.70
N PHE A 475 -27.24 -13.95 -8.21
CA PHE A 475 -26.61 -15.19 -7.77
C PHE A 475 -27.42 -15.86 -6.66
N MET A 476 -27.74 -15.15 -5.58
CA MET A 476 -28.48 -15.67 -4.45
C MET A 476 -29.90 -16.08 -4.84
N ARG A 477 -30.53 -15.37 -5.76
CA ARG A 477 -31.83 -15.76 -6.30
C ARG A 477 -31.78 -17.14 -6.97
N ILE A 478 -30.82 -17.36 -7.87
CA ILE A 478 -30.66 -18.65 -8.58
C ILE A 478 -30.28 -19.73 -7.60
N PHE A 479 -29.41 -19.43 -6.63
CA PHE A 479 -29.04 -20.36 -5.56
C PHE A 479 -30.26 -20.85 -4.76
N HIS A 480 -31.09 -19.93 -4.26
CA HIS A 480 -32.29 -20.30 -3.50
C HIS A 480 -33.31 -21.04 -4.34
N GLU A 481 -33.52 -20.65 -5.60
CA GLU A 481 -34.39 -21.36 -6.52
C GLU A 481 -33.90 -22.78 -6.79
N ALA A 482 -32.62 -23.00 -6.91
CA ALA A 482 -32.00 -24.30 -7.17
C ALA A 482 -32.05 -25.24 -5.95
N GLU A 483 -31.83 -24.68 -4.74
CA GLU A 483 -31.83 -25.42 -3.49
C GLU A 483 -33.26 -25.63 -2.91
N GLY A 484 -34.32 -25.21 -3.61
CA GLY A 484 -35.69 -25.34 -3.15
C GLY A 484 -36.07 -24.49 -1.94
N MET A 485 -35.27 -23.46 -1.63
CA MET A 485 -35.49 -22.53 -0.50
C MET A 485 -36.46 -21.40 -0.87
N THR A 486 -37.51 -21.71 -1.62
CA THR A 486 -38.54 -20.71 -2.01
C THR A 486 -39.35 -20.32 -0.80
N GLY A 487 -39.05 -19.22 -0.13
CA GLY A 487 -39.91 -18.68 0.93
C GLY A 487 -39.27 -17.80 2.01
N GLN A 488 -37.99 -17.56 2.05
CA GLN A 488 -37.43 -16.55 2.96
C GLN A 488 -36.99 -15.33 2.17
N PRO A 489 -37.55 -14.12 2.43
CA PRO A 489 -36.99 -12.90 1.90
C PRO A 489 -35.59 -12.74 2.48
N VAL A 490 -34.61 -12.57 1.60
CA VAL A 490 -33.25 -12.13 1.98
C VAL A 490 -33.39 -10.86 2.82
N SER A 491 -33.16 -10.97 4.11
CA SER A 491 -33.06 -9.81 5.02
C SER A 491 -31.78 -9.05 4.75
N LEU A 492 -31.78 -8.31 3.64
CA LEU A 492 -30.85 -7.21 3.35
C LEU A 492 -31.53 -5.85 3.66
N GLU A 493 -32.47 -5.86 4.62
CA GLU A 493 -32.99 -4.65 5.25
C GLU A 493 -32.51 -4.64 6.71
N LYS A 494 -31.31 -4.13 6.89
CA LYS A 494 -30.86 -3.37 8.08
C LYS A 494 -29.38 -3.05 7.91
N ALA A 495 -29.08 -2.01 7.18
CA ALA A 495 -28.07 -0.99 7.47
C ALA A 495 -28.15 0.10 6.40
#